data_79c2bc34e7e9ad0ea1d0a5ab1c3511a1
#
_entry.id   79c2bc34e7e9ad0ea1d0a5ab1c3511a1
#
_cell.length_a   1.000
_cell.length_b   1.000
_cell.length_c   1.000
_cell.angle_alpha   90.00
_cell.angle_beta   90.00
_cell.angle_gamma   90.00
#
_symmetry.space_group_name_H-M   'P 1'
#
loop_
_entity.id
_entity.type
_entity.pdbx_description
1 polymer ?
#
loop_
_entity_poly.entity_id
_entity_poly.type
_entity_poly.pdbx_seq_one_letter_code
_entity_poly.pdbx_strand_id
1 'polypeptide(L)'
;MEDQKVCIIGGGLTGLITANALSKLNLKIDLIVDNNLTKIRSNRTTAISQNNYDFLKKLEIFKFSKKEFWPCNKMKLYVKDENKKIKEIFELKKNQKQILFMIKNSKMISNLVKKIKKEKIINYRTSKKINKIITSGILNSIETDKIKSNYNLIIVCSGNNSDLVKKYFDNQFFQRSYLETSVTTILEHRPVENNTARQIFLDNEILAFLPISNKKTSIVWSIKKNQLKKYKNKKKTLFMKERIKNYAKYFIEKIKFINKIEYRDLNLLIRKKYFNERILLFGDALHVVHPLAGQGFNMILRDLASLEKILKNKIHLGLDVGSYDTLAEFSNQTKSKNLIYSLGIDFLRNIFDFEKKPLKKFRNKIMSKFNKNTFVKDIFYNVADKGLKF
;
A
#
# COMPACT_ATOMS: atom_id res chain seq x y z
N MET A 1 36.22 5.41 -5.29
CA MET A 1 35.35 4.70 -4.33
C MET A 1 34.81 3.46 -5.02
N GLU A 2 34.93 2.28 -4.42
CA GLU A 2 34.29 1.08 -4.97
C GLU A 2 32.77 1.29 -5.03
N ASP A 3 32.17 0.83 -6.14
CA ASP A 3 30.73 0.92 -6.33
C ASP A 3 30.00 0.06 -5.29
N GLN A 4 29.24 0.69 -4.41
CA GLN A 4 28.49 -0.03 -3.39
C GLN A 4 27.38 -0.87 -4.02
N LYS A 5 27.18 -2.07 -3.48
CA LYS A 5 26.26 -3.07 -4.03
C LYS A 5 25.10 -3.33 -3.07
N VAL A 6 23.87 -3.23 -3.60
CA VAL A 6 22.63 -3.43 -2.85
C VAL A 6 21.85 -4.63 -3.42
N CYS A 7 21.41 -5.53 -2.55
CA CYS A 7 20.48 -6.57 -2.92
C CYS A 7 19.06 -6.23 -2.48
N ILE A 8 18.10 -6.32 -3.40
CA ILE A 8 16.67 -6.18 -3.10
C ILE A 8 15.99 -7.53 -3.30
N ILE A 9 15.33 -8.03 -2.28
CA ILE A 9 14.67 -9.34 -2.29
C ILE A 9 13.15 -9.14 -2.34
N GLY A 10 12.55 -9.52 -3.45
CA GLY A 10 11.09 -9.48 -3.64
C GLY A 10 10.66 -8.81 -4.94
N GLY A 11 9.90 -9.54 -5.77
CA GLY A 11 9.37 -9.10 -7.07
C GLY A 11 7.99 -8.44 -6.99
N GLY A 12 7.50 -8.14 -5.79
CA GLY A 12 6.27 -7.39 -5.59
C GLY A 12 6.43 -5.90 -5.91
N LEU A 13 5.32 -5.17 -5.81
CA LEU A 13 5.28 -3.73 -6.12
C LEU A 13 6.34 -2.94 -5.32
N THR A 14 6.52 -3.27 -4.04
CA THR A 14 7.52 -2.63 -3.17
C THR A 14 8.94 -2.84 -3.67
N GLY A 15 9.36 -4.08 -3.91
CA GLY A 15 10.73 -4.37 -4.36
C GLY A 15 11.04 -3.76 -5.72
N LEU A 16 10.08 -3.83 -6.66
CA LEU A 16 10.22 -3.24 -7.99
C LEU A 16 10.37 -1.71 -7.93
N ILE A 17 9.57 -1.01 -7.10
CA ILE A 17 9.66 0.45 -6.98
C ILE A 17 10.93 0.86 -6.25
N THR A 18 11.35 0.11 -5.24
CA THR A 18 12.60 0.35 -4.50
C THR A 18 13.81 0.21 -5.44
N ALA A 19 13.86 -0.84 -6.26
CA ALA A 19 14.94 -1.02 -7.24
C ALA A 19 15.02 0.14 -8.24
N ASN A 20 13.86 0.59 -8.76
CA ASN A 20 13.82 1.75 -9.67
C ASN A 20 14.23 3.07 -8.97
N ALA A 21 13.87 3.28 -7.71
CA ALA A 21 14.25 4.49 -6.99
C ALA A 21 15.76 4.51 -6.72
N LEU A 22 16.30 3.42 -6.21
CA LEU A 22 17.71 3.33 -5.83
C LEU A 22 18.65 3.27 -7.04
N SER A 23 18.19 2.85 -8.23
CA SER A 23 19.00 2.89 -9.45
C SER A 23 19.41 4.32 -9.87
N LYS A 24 18.77 5.34 -9.31
CA LYS A 24 19.14 6.74 -9.51
C LYS A 24 20.31 7.21 -8.63
N LEU A 25 20.77 6.36 -7.72
CA LEU A 25 21.78 6.71 -6.70
C LEU A 25 23.19 6.16 -7.00
N ASN A 26 23.47 5.79 -8.24
CA ASN A 26 24.77 5.22 -8.63
C ASN A 26 25.18 4.00 -7.79
N LEU A 27 24.19 3.12 -7.48
CA LEU A 27 24.38 1.87 -6.75
C LEU A 27 24.27 0.67 -7.72
N LYS A 28 25.12 -0.34 -7.57
CA LYS A 28 24.90 -1.62 -8.24
C LYS A 28 23.78 -2.38 -7.56
N ILE A 29 22.72 -2.74 -8.29
CA ILE A 29 21.51 -3.34 -7.71
C ILE A 29 21.31 -4.76 -8.27
N ASP A 30 21.25 -5.76 -7.38
CA ASP A 30 20.73 -7.07 -7.69
C ASP A 30 19.28 -7.16 -7.16
N LEU A 31 18.32 -7.33 -8.06
CA LEU A 31 16.91 -7.58 -7.71
C LEU A 31 16.61 -9.06 -7.84
N ILE A 32 16.43 -9.73 -6.70
CA ILE A 32 16.12 -11.18 -6.65
C ILE A 32 14.60 -11.37 -6.53
N VAL A 33 14.02 -12.07 -7.50
CA VAL A 33 12.59 -12.29 -7.64
C VAL A 33 12.26 -13.77 -7.65
N ASP A 34 11.23 -14.18 -6.93
CA ASP A 34 10.70 -15.54 -7.02
C ASP A 34 10.06 -15.78 -8.42
N ASN A 35 10.43 -16.88 -9.06
CA ASN A 35 9.92 -17.27 -10.37
C ASN A 35 8.39 -17.36 -10.43
N ASN A 36 7.73 -17.65 -9.32
CA ASN A 36 6.26 -17.77 -9.23
C ASN A 36 5.54 -16.43 -9.24
N LEU A 37 6.21 -15.31 -8.90
CA LEU A 37 5.59 -13.99 -8.78
C LEU A 37 5.32 -13.31 -10.12
N THR A 38 5.97 -13.72 -11.20
CA THR A 38 5.80 -13.14 -12.55
C THR A 38 4.39 -13.35 -13.13
N LYS A 39 3.60 -14.27 -12.58
CA LYS A 39 2.25 -14.64 -13.03
C LYS A 39 1.10 -14.02 -12.21
N ILE A 40 1.37 -13.20 -11.20
CA ILE A 40 0.31 -12.64 -10.35
C ILE A 40 -0.46 -11.55 -11.09
N ARG A 41 -1.64 -11.92 -11.60
CA ARG A 41 -2.66 -10.97 -12.09
C ARG A 41 -3.49 -10.52 -10.90
N SER A 42 -3.14 -9.39 -10.30
CA SER A 42 -3.93 -8.78 -9.23
C SER A 42 -4.96 -7.80 -9.77
N ASN A 43 -6.19 -7.91 -9.31
CA ASN A 43 -7.27 -6.95 -9.59
C ASN A 43 -7.23 -5.72 -8.66
N ARG A 44 -6.23 -5.64 -7.79
CA ARG A 44 -6.09 -4.55 -6.83
C ARG A 44 -5.80 -3.23 -7.52
N THR A 45 -6.38 -2.20 -6.94
CA THR A 45 -6.11 -0.80 -7.29
C THR A 45 -5.48 -0.11 -6.09
N THR A 46 -4.46 0.69 -6.36
CA THR A 46 -3.80 1.52 -5.35
C THR A 46 -4.25 2.96 -5.52
N ALA A 47 -4.60 3.61 -4.42
CA ALA A 47 -4.83 5.04 -4.33
C ALA A 47 -3.52 5.70 -3.91
N ILE A 48 -3.01 6.61 -4.71
CA ILE A 48 -1.74 7.33 -4.47
C ILE A 48 -2.09 8.77 -4.15
N SER A 49 -1.58 9.29 -3.03
CA SER A 49 -1.77 10.68 -2.62
C SER A 49 -0.99 11.65 -3.55
N GLN A 50 -1.36 12.92 -3.56
CA GLN A 50 -0.73 13.93 -4.42
C GLN A 50 0.79 14.01 -4.15
N ASN A 51 1.20 14.07 -2.89
CA ASN A 51 2.61 14.15 -2.53
C ASN A 51 3.41 12.92 -3.00
N ASN A 52 2.85 11.72 -2.86
CA ASN A 52 3.49 10.50 -3.35
C ASN A 52 3.47 10.40 -4.88
N TYR A 53 2.44 10.93 -5.54
CA TYR A 53 2.41 11.04 -7.00
C TYR A 53 3.52 11.95 -7.52
N ASP A 54 3.77 13.08 -6.84
CA ASP A 54 4.85 14.01 -7.19
C ASP A 54 6.24 13.37 -6.94
N PHE A 55 6.38 12.58 -5.87
CA PHE A 55 7.58 11.77 -5.65
C PHE A 55 7.80 10.77 -6.80
N LEU A 56 6.77 10.03 -7.21
CA LEU A 56 6.86 9.10 -8.33
C LEU A 56 7.23 9.78 -9.65
N LYS A 57 6.77 11.03 -9.86
CA LYS A 57 7.17 11.83 -11.04
C LYS A 57 8.66 12.11 -11.05
N LYS A 58 9.25 12.47 -9.93
CA LYS A 58 10.71 12.70 -9.80
C LYS A 58 11.53 11.45 -10.14
N LEU A 59 10.98 10.27 -9.92
CA LEU A 59 11.63 9.02 -10.29
C LEU A 59 11.55 8.70 -11.79
N GLU A 60 10.72 9.44 -12.56
CA GLU A 60 10.53 9.27 -14.01
C GLU A 60 10.21 7.85 -14.47
N ILE A 61 9.50 7.10 -13.60
CA ILE A 61 9.22 5.68 -13.83
C ILE A 61 8.03 5.47 -14.78
N PHE A 62 7.08 6.42 -14.78
CA PHE A 62 5.80 6.28 -15.46
C PHE A 62 5.56 7.43 -16.44
N LYS A 63 4.70 7.20 -17.43
CA LYS A 63 4.26 8.25 -18.36
C LYS A 63 3.31 9.27 -17.74
N PHE A 64 2.80 9.04 -16.52
CA PHE A 64 1.90 9.94 -15.77
C PHE A 64 0.70 10.45 -16.56
N SER A 65 0.20 9.66 -17.50
CA SER A 65 -1.01 9.98 -18.25
C SER A 65 -2.28 9.69 -17.42
N LYS A 66 -3.37 10.38 -17.72
CA LYS A 66 -4.70 10.12 -17.15
C LYS A 66 -5.16 8.66 -17.36
N LYS A 67 -4.69 7.99 -18.44
CA LYS A 67 -4.98 6.57 -18.69
C LYS A 67 -4.25 5.63 -17.71
N GLU A 68 -3.14 6.06 -17.12
CA GLU A 68 -2.38 5.27 -16.15
C GLU A 68 -2.76 5.61 -14.71
N PHE A 69 -2.81 6.91 -14.41
CA PHE A 69 -3.14 7.46 -13.10
C PHE A 69 -4.46 8.23 -13.19
N TRP A 70 -5.54 7.58 -12.78
CA TRP A 70 -6.86 8.20 -12.83
C TRP A 70 -7.02 9.22 -11.71
N PRO A 71 -7.22 10.51 -11.99
CA PRO A 71 -7.28 11.55 -10.98
C PRO A 71 -8.62 11.56 -10.24
N CYS A 72 -8.57 11.78 -8.94
CA CYS A 72 -9.73 12.01 -8.08
C CYS A 72 -9.56 13.33 -7.33
N ASN A 73 -10.49 14.24 -7.51
CA ASN A 73 -10.51 15.55 -6.84
C ASN A 73 -11.46 15.59 -5.64
N LYS A 74 -12.20 14.49 -5.40
CA LYS A 74 -13.14 14.36 -4.28
C LYS A 74 -12.98 13.02 -3.59
N MET A 75 -13.15 13.04 -2.26
CA MET A 75 -13.33 11.84 -1.44
C MET A 75 -14.56 12.03 -0.57
N LYS A 76 -15.48 11.09 -0.60
CA LYS A 76 -16.74 11.14 0.16
C LYS A 76 -16.88 9.94 1.07
N LEU A 77 -17.29 10.22 2.32
CA LEU A 77 -17.57 9.20 3.31
C LEU A 77 -19.07 9.12 3.56
N TYR A 78 -19.57 7.92 3.60
CA TYR A 78 -20.99 7.61 3.79
C TYR A 78 -21.15 6.65 4.96
N VAL A 79 -22.33 6.73 5.60
CA VAL A 79 -22.79 5.76 6.60
C VAL A 79 -24.18 5.27 6.23
N LYS A 80 -24.54 4.11 6.75
CA LYS A 80 -25.91 3.63 6.71
C LYS A 80 -26.70 4.27 7.87
N ASP A 81 -27.78 4.97 7.58
CA ASP A 81 -28.66 5.57 8.58
C ASP A 81 -29.62 4.55 9.23
N GLU A 82 -30.45 5.02 10.16
CA GLU A 82 -31.45 4.18 10.86
C GLU A 82 -32.51 3.60 9.90
N ASN A 83 -32.82 4.32 8.81
CA ASN A 83 -33.74 3.90 7.76
C ASN A 83 -33.05 3.03 6.68
N LYS A 84 -31.87 2.52 6.98
CA LYS A 84 -31.03 1.71 6.06
C LYS A 84 -30.63 2.43 4.76
N LYS A 85 -30.79 3.76 4.67
CA LYS A 85 -30.36 4.59 3.53
C LYS A 85 -28.89 4.98 3.68
N ILE A 86 -28.22 5.20 2.55
CA ILE A 86 -26.81 5.67 2.49
C ILE A 86 -26.82 7.19 2.59
N LYS A 87 -26.21 7.73 3.66
CA LYS A 87 -26.10 9.16 3.93
C LYS A 87 -24.67 9.62 3.89
N GLU A 88 -24.37 10.70 3.18
CA GLU A 88 -23.08 11.37 3.19
C GLU A 88 -22.85 12.06 4.53
N ILE A 89 -21.68 11.87 5.12
CA ILE A 89 -21.29 12.48 6.41
C ILE A 89 -20.05 13.36 6.30
N PHE A 90 -19.23 13.17 5.28
CA PHE A 90 -18.00 13.93 5.09
C PHE A 90 -17.62 14.00 3.62
N GLU A 91 -17.22 15.18 3.15
CA GLU A 91 -16.64 15.41 1.84
C GLU A 91 -15.30 16.13 1.97
N LEU A 92 -14.26 15.56 1.38
CA LEU A 92 -13.02 16.23 1.12
C LEU A 92 -12.96 16.57 -0.37
N LYS A 93 -12.82 17.86 -0.66
CA LYS A 93 -12.72 18.41 -2.02
C LYS A 93 -11.61 19.45 -2.04
N LYS A 94 -10.73 19.41 -3.04
CA LYS A 94 -9.78 20.48 -3.31
C LYS A 94 -10.11 21.09 -4.67
N ASN A 95 -10.31 22.42 -4.67
CA ASN A 95 -10.50 23.16 -5.90
C ASN A 95 -9.15 23.15 -6.67
N GLN A 96 -9.21 22.82 -7.97
CA GLN A 96 -8.07 22.80 -8.89
C GLN A 96 -6.93 21.80 -8.55
N LYS A 97 -7.01 21.01 -7.47
CA LYS A 97 -6.00 20.00 -7.13
C LYS A 97 -6.62 18.60 -7.03
N GLN A 98 -5.82 17.62 -7.34
CA GLN A 98 -6.20 16.23 -7.12
C GLN A 98 -5.91 15.84 -5.67
N ILE A 99 -6.74 14.95 -5.13
CA ILE A 99 -6.53 14.40 -3.78
C ILE A 99 -5.80 13.06 -3.88
N LEU A 100 -6.23 12.25 -4.84
CA LEU A 100 -5.73 10.90 -5.06
C LEU A 100 -5.59 10.61 -6.55
N PHE A 101 -4.70 9.68 -6.87
CA PHE A 101 -4.56 9.08 -8.19
C PHE A 101 -4.73 7.58 -8.07
N MET A 102 -5.63 7.03 -8.86
CA MET A 102 -5.92 5.59 -8.85
C MET A 102 -5.14 4.88 -9.95
N ILE A 103 -4.43 3.83 -9.60
CA ILE A 103 -3.71 2.98 -10.55
C ILE A 103 -3.95 1.51 -10.27
N LYS A 104 -4.10 0.70 -11.31
CA LYS A 104 -4.12 -0.76 -11.19
C LYS A 104 -2.73 -1.29 -10.86
N ASN A 105 -2.61 -2.13 -9.84
CA ASN A 105 -1.33 -2.71 -9.43
C ASN A 105 -0.67 -3.49 -10.56
N SER A 106 -1.44 -4.24 -11.34
CA SER A 106 -0.93 -4.98 -12.51
C SER A 106 -0.29 -4.07 -13.55
N LYS A 107 -0.86 -2.88 -13.78
CA LYS A 107 -0.30 -1.89 -14.71
C LYS A 107 1.00 -1.29 -14.16
N MET A 108 1.00 -0.96 -12.86
CA MET A 108 2.18 -0.43 -12.18
C MET A 108 3.34 -1.44 -12.23
N ILE A 109 3.10 -2.69 -11.85
CA ILE A 109 4.09 -3.77 -11.92
C ILE A 109 4.63 -3.94 -13.34
N SER A 110 3.75 -4.00 -14.34
CA SER A 110 4.16 -4.15 -15.75
C SER A 110 5.09 -3.03 -16.21
N ASN A 111 4.79 -1.77 -15.84
CA ASN A 111 5.62 -0.63 -16.21
C ASN A 111 6.99 -0.66 -15.48
N LEU A 112 6.98 -0.98 -14.18
CA LEU A 112 8.21 -1.10 -13.38
C LEU A 112 9.13 -2.20 -13.91
N VAL A 113 8.61 -3.38 -14.21
CA VAL A 113 9.40 -4.49 -14.78
C VAL A 113 9.98 -4.12 -16.15
N LYS A 114 9.18 -3.46 -17.00
CA LYS A 114 9.68 -3.00 -18.33
C LYS A 114 10.84 -2.01 -18.19
N LYS A 115 10.78 -1.11 -17.20
CA LYS A 115 11.85 -0.15 -16.95
C LYS A 115 13.09 -0.86 -16.39
N ILE A 116 12.92 -1.69 -15.35
CA ILE A 116 14.03 -2.45 -14.74
C ILE A 116 14.83 -3.23 -15.78
N LYS A 117 14.16 -3.90 -16.72
CA LYS A 117 14.82 -4.67 -17.77
C LYS A 117 15.63 -3.82 -18.76
N LYS A 118 15.42 -2.52 -18.80
CA LYS A 118 16.17 -1.57 -19.64
C LYS A 118 17.34 -0.89 -18.90
N GLU A 119 17.30 -0.91 -17.57
CA GLU A 119 18.32 -0.28 -16.72
C GLU A 119 19.51 -1.21 -16.52
N LYS A 120 20.65 -0.87 -17.13
CA LYS A 120 21.90 -1.69 -17.06
C LYS A 120 22.43 -1.85 -15.62
N ILE A 121 22.15 -0.90 -14.75
CA ILE A 121 22.60 -0.90 -13.35
C ILE A 121 21.81 -1.86 -12.45
N ILE A 122 20.64 -2.34 -12.92
CA ILE A 122 19.80 -3.30 -12.19
C ILE A 122 19.96 -4.69 -12.80
N ASN A 123 20.54 -5.59 -12.05
CA ASN A 123 20.64 -6.98 -12.43
C ASN A 123 19.40 -7.75 -11.93
N TYR A 124 18.46 -7.98 -12.84
CA TYR A 124 17.22 -8.70 -12.54
C TYR A 124 17.46 -10.22 -12.55
N ARG A 125 17.39 -10.84 -11.39
CA ARG A 125 17.67 -12.27 -11.20
C ARG A 125 16.42 -13.00 -10.68
N THR A 126 16.18 -14.19 -11.23
CA THR A 126 15.12 -15.08 -10.75
C THR A 126 15.73 -16.22 -9.97
N SER A 127 15.24 -16.46 -8.76
CA SER A 127 15.64 -17.61 -7.93
C SER A 127 14.42 -18.23 -7.26
N LYS A 128 14.43 -19.56 -7.10
CA LYS A 128 13.34 -20.25 -6.38
C LYS A 128 13.43 -20.05 -4.88
N LYS A 129 14.64 -19.97 -4.34
CA LYS A 129 14.88 -19.89 -2.90
C LYS A 129 16.17 -19.15 -2.60
N ILE A 130 16.21 -18.39 -1.53
CA ILE A 130 17.44 -17.90 -0.92
C ILE A 130 17.82 -18.91 0.16
N ASN A 131 18.95 -19.59 -0.02
CA ASN A 131 19.38 -20.66 0.87
C ASN A 131 19.91 -20.09 2.18
N LYS A 132 20.78 -19.08 2.10
CA LYS A 132 21.46 -18.51 3.27
C LYS A 132 21.81 -17.04 3.04
N ILE A 133 21.72 -16.25 4.09
CA ILE A 133 22.39 -14.95 4.22
C ILE A 133 23.47 -15.15 5.28
N ILE A 134 24.71 -14.85 4.93
CA ILE A 134 25.85 -14.95 5.84
C ILE A 134 26.28 -13.52 6.16
N THR A 135 26.32 -13.21 7.43
CA THR A 135 26.77 -11.91 7.94
C THR A 135 28.26 -11.98 8.27
N SER A 136 29.03 -11.06 7.72
CA SER A 136 30.50 -11.03 7.92
C SER A 136 31.00 -9.69 8.48
N GLY A 137 30.11 -8.91 9.12
CA GLY A 137 30.43 -7.59 9.68
C GLY A 137 30.54 -6.48 8.64
N ILE A 138 31.45 -6.60 7.67
CA ILE A 138 31.69 -5.58 6.64
C ILE A 138 30.72 -5.72 5.46
N LEU A 139 30.40 -6.94 5.04
CA LEU A 139 29.47 -7.24 3.95
C LEU A 139 28.58 -8.43 4.32
N ASN A 140 27.37 -8.48 3.76
CA ASN A 140 26.53 -9.65 3.85
C ASN A 140 26.55 -10.43 2.54
N SER A 141 26.78 -11.74 2.62
CA SER A 141 26.74 -12.64 1.48
C SER A 141 25.36 -13.28 1.34
N ILE A 142 24.83 -13.30 0.12
CA ILE A 142 23.65 -14.09 -0.23
C ILE A 142 24.07 -15.28 -1.04
N GLU A 143 23.60 -16.44 -0.61
CA GLU A 143 23.77 -17.70 -1.35
C GLU A 143 22.40 -18.22 -1.79
N THR A 144 22.26 -18.43 -3.08
CA THR A 144 21.11 -19.06 -3.74
C THR A 144 21.61 -20.24 -4.58
N ASP A 145 20.71 -21.00 -5.19
CA ASP A 145 21.06 -22.10 -6.10
C ASP A 145 21.99 -21.67 -7.25
N LYS A 146 22.08 -20.38 -7.55
CA LYS A 146 22.77 -19.84 -8.73
C LYS A 146 23.73 -18.68 -8.45
N ILE A 147 23.73 -18.14 -7.24
CA ILE A 147 24.38 -16.87 -6.95
C ILE A 147 25.04 -16.95 -5.57
N LYS A 148 26.31 -16.61 -5.52
CA LYS A 148 27.00 -16.22 -4.28
C LYS A 148 27.57 -14.83 -4.52
N SER A 149 27.09 -13.85 -3.77
CA SER A 149 27.50 -12.45 -3.94
C SER A 149 27.44 -11.68 -2.63
N ASN A 150 28.35 -10.74 -2.48
CA ASN A 150 28.47 -9.87 -1.32
C ASN A 150 27.76 -8.53 -1.56
N TYR A 151 27.16 -7.98 -0.52
CA TYR A 151 26.37 -6.74 -0.57
C TYR A 151 26.64 -5.85 0.64
N ASN A 152 26.74 -4.55 0.39
CA ASN A 152 26.77 -3.54 1.44
C ASN A 152 25.42 -3.48 2.21
N LEU A 153 24.31 -3.65 1.48
CA LEU A 153 22.96 -3.59 2.04
C LEU A 153 22.05 -4.63 1.39
N ILE A 154 21.25 -5.32 2.20
CA ILE A 154 20.17 -6.22 1.76
C ILE A 154 18.84 -5.62 2.18
N ILE A 155 17.94 -5.36 1.22
CA ILE A 155 16.59 -4.83 1.47
C ILE A 155 15.56 -5.94 1.22
N VAL A 156 14.82 -6.34 2.27
CA VAL A 156 13.83 -7.43 2.20
C VAL A 156 12.44 -6.85 1.96
N CYS A 157 11.93 -7.01 0.73
CA CYS A 157 10.62 -6.59 0.25
C CYS A 157 9.67 -7.77 -0.01
N SER A 158 9.94 -8.95 0.54
CA SER A 158 9.22 -10.21 0.24
C SER A 158 7.90 -10.39 0.99
N GLY A 159 7.43 -9.36 1.69
CA GLY A 159 6.20 -9.39 2.49
C GLY A 159 6.41 -9.96 3.90
N ASN A 160 5.34 -9.93 4.70
CA ASN A 160 5.41 -10.25 6.13
C ASN A 160 5.56 -11.74 6.47
N ASN A 161 5.19 -12.62 5.56
CA ASN A 161 5.17 -14.08 5.78
C ASN A 161 6.35 -14.82 5.12
N SER A 162 7.37 -14.12 4.64
CA SER A 162 8.52 -14.77 4.02
C SER A 162 9.39 -15.47 5.07
N ASP A 163 9.98 -16.60 4.68
CA ASP A 163 10.85 -17.38 5.56
C ASP A 163 12.08 -16.58 6.01
N LEU A 164 12.58 -15.67 5.16
CA LEU A 164 13.66 -14.76 5.51
C LEU A 164 13.27 -13.83 6.66
N VAL A 165 12.07 -13.24 6.58
CA VAL A 165 11.59 -12.34 7.63
C VAL A 165 11.42 -13.09 8.94
N LYS A 166 10.88 -14.29 8.91
CA LYS A 166 10.76 -15.14 10.11
C LYS A 166 12.12 -15.48 10.68
N LYS A 167 13.07 -15.90 9.84
CA LYS A 167 14.40 -16.35 10.27
C LYS A 167 15.22 -15.26 10.94
N TYR A 168 15.22 -14.02 10.42
CA TYR A 168 16.10 -12.95 10.88
C TYR A 168 15.43 -11.90 11.78
N PHE A 169 14.07 -11.91 11.86
CA PHE A 169 13.28 -10.90 12.57
C PHE A 169 12.14 -11.50 13.38
N ASP A 170 12.28 -12.72 13.86
CA ASP A 170 11.24 -13.37 14.64
C ASP A 170 10.97 -12.65 15.97
N ASN A 171 9.71 -12.72 16.45
CA ASN A 171 9.23 -12.22 17.73
C ASN A 171 9.38 -10.70 18.02
N GLN A 172 9.77 -9.88 17.03
CA GLN A 172 9.93 -8.43 17.21
C GLN A 172 8.85 -7.62 16.46
N PHE A 173 7.58 -7.98 16.67
CA PHE A 173 6.48 -7.31 16.02
C PHE A 173 5.21 -7.30 16.89
N PHE A 174 4.34 -6.32 16.61
CA PHE A 174 2.94 -6.33 17.02
C PHE A 174 2.10 -6.78 15.83
N GLN A 175 1.36 -7.86 15.99
CA GLN A 175 0.46 -8.38 14.96
C GLN A 175 -0.91 -8.67 15.54
N ARG A 176 -1.96 -8.26 14.80
CA ARG A 176 -3.34 -8.56 15.14
C ARG A 176 -4.15 -8.87 13.88
N SER A 177 -4.92 -9.96 13.91
CA SER A 177 -5.91 -10.20 12.86
C SER A 177 -7.12 -9.29 13.08
N TYR A 178 -7.59 -8.66 12.00
CA TYR A 178 -8.87 -7.93 12.04
C TYR A 178 -10.09 -8.85 12.02
N LEU A 179 -9.87 -10.16 11.82
CA LEU A 179 -10.93 -11.14 11.58
C LEU A 179 -11.82 -10.74 10.39
N GLU A 180 -11.23 -10.05 9.44
CA GLU A 180 -11.84 -9.55 8.22
C GLU A 180 -11.14 -10.12 6.98
N THR A 181 -11.91 -10.15 5.89
CA THR A 181 -11.41 -10.48 4.55
C THR A 181 -11.68 -9.29 3.63
N SER A 182 -10.67 -8.81 2.94
CA SER A 182 -10.82 -7.87 1.83
C SER A 182 -11.31 -8.60 0.60
N VAL A 183 -12.38 -8.10 0.01
CA VAL A 183 -13.00 -8.57 -1.23
C VAL A 183 -12.73 -7.52 -2.29
N THR A 184 -12.06 -7.90 -3.38
CA THR A 184 -11.69 -6.95 -4.45
C THR A 184 -12.17 -7.43 -5.81
N THR A 185 -12.70 -6.50 -6.61
CA THR A 185 -13.09 -6.74 -8.02
C THR A 185 -13.13 -5.43 -8.79
N ILE A 186 -13.30 -5.49 -10.10
CA ILE A 186 -13.49 -4.33 -10.95
C ILE A 186 -14.85 -4.42 -11.64
N LEU A 187 -15.60 -3.32 -11.56
CA LEU A 187 -16.86 -3.13 -12.25
C LEU A 187 -16.65 -2.28 -13.50
N GLU A 188 -17.29 -2.65 -14.59
CA GLU A 188 -17.55 -1.82 -15.75
C GLU A 188 -18.99 -1.32 -15.65
N HIS A 189 -19.23 -0.07 -16.05
CA HIS A 189 -20.52 0.59 -15.92
C HIS A 189 -20.74 1.63 -17.03
N ARG A 190 -21.95 2.16 -17.15
CA ARG A 190 -22.24 3.29 -18.03
C ARG A 190 -21.26 4.43 -17.76
N PRO A 191 -20.80 5.16 -18.80
CA PRO A 191 -19.90 6.31 -18.58
C PRO A 191 -20.50 7.35 -17.63
N VAL A 192 -19.72 7.76 -16.64
CA VAL A 192 -20.06 8.84 -15.70
C VAL A 192 -18.84 9.70 -15.44
N GLU A 193 -19.02 10.90 -14.91
CA GLU A 193 -17.92 11.68 -14.35
C GLU A 193 -17.40 11.01 -13.08
N ASN A 194 -16.43 10.13 -13.23
CA ASN A 194 -15.96 9.23 -12.18
C ASN A 194 -14.67 9.76 -11.53
N ASN A 195 -14.75 10.90 -10.84
CA ASN A 195 -13.62 11.59 -10.20
C ASN A 195 -13.68 11.58 -8.66
N THR A 196 -14.62 10.83 -8.09
CA THR A 196 -14.89 10.79 -6.64
C THR A 196 -14.59 9.40 -6.07
N ALA A 197 -13.61 9.31 -5.17
CA ALA A 197 -13.41 8.13 -4.33
C ALA A 197 -14.50 8.11 -3.24
N ARG A 198 -15.22 6.99 -3.10
CA ARG A 198 -16.30 6.85 -2.14
C ARG A 198 -16.02 5.74 -1.16
N GLN A 199 -16.31 5.95 0.10
CA GLN A 199 -16.20 4.94 1.14
C GLN A 199 -17.46 4.91 1.99
N ILE A 200 -18.05 3.74 2.15
CA ILE A 200 -19.28 3.50 2.89
C ILE A 200 -18.93 2.68 4.13
N PHE A 201 -19.22 3.22 5.30
CA PHE A 201 -19.14 2.51 6.56
C PHE A 201 -20.49 1.86 6.85
N LEU A 202 -20.50 0.55 6.79
CA LEU A 202 -21.64 -0.31 7.10
C LEU A 202 -21.47 -0.90 8.49
N ASP A 203 -22.45 -1.68 8.95
CA ASP A 203 -22.33 -2.41 10.21
C ASP A 203 -21.18 -3.42 10.15
N ASN A 204 -20.06 -3.07 10.79
CA ASN A 204 -18.81 -3.87 10.82
C ASN A 204 -18.18 -4.18 9.45
N GLU A 205 -18.43 -3.36 8.45
CA GLU A 205 -17.88 -3.52 7.11
C GLU A 205 -17.53 -2.17 6.50
N ILE A 206 -16.52 -2.14 5.63
CA ILE A 206 -16.09 -0.93 4.93
C ILE A 206 -16.03 -1.22 3.44
N LEU A 207 -16.87 -0.54 2.68
CA LEU A 207 -16.96 -0.69 1.23
C LEU A 207 -16.45 0.56 0.52
N ALA A 208 -15.42 0.40 -0.30
CA ALA A 208 -14.86 1.49 -1.09
C ALA A 208 -15.13 1.31 -2.60
N PHE A 209 -15.49 2.43 -3.25
CA PHE A 209 -15.59 2.59 -4.70
C PHE A 209 -14.46 3.50 -5.15
N LEU A 210 -13.50 2.95 -5.88
CA LEU A 210 -12.31 3.63 -6.33
C LEU A 210 -12.36 3.78 -7.86
N PRO A 211 -12.57 4.99 -8.39
CA PRO A 211 -12.66 5.19 -9.83
C PRO A 211 -11.32 4.94 -10.52
N ILE A 212 -11.34 4.22 -11.64
CA ILE A 212 -10.15 3.95 -12.45
C ILE A 212 -10.30 4.35 -13.92
N SER A 213 -11.49 4.76 -14.28
CA SER A 213 -11.82 5.46 -15.54
C SER A 213 -13.27 5.94 -15.48
N ASN A 214 -13.74 6.68 -16.50
CA ASN A 214 -15.16 7.04 -16.61
C ASN A 214 -16.10 5.85 -16.71
N LYS A 215 -15.61 4.68 -17.12
CA LYS A 215 -16.39 3.45 -17.33
C LYS A 215 -16.05 2.34 -16.35
N LYS A 216 -15.07 2.53 -15.44
CA LYS A 216 -14.57 1.46 -14.57
C LYS A 216 -14.33 1.96 -13.15
N THR A 217 -14.81 1.18 -12.20
CA THR A 217 -14.63 1.39 -10.75
C THR A 217 -14.12 0.13 -10.09
N SER A 218 -13.05 0.25 -9.31
CA SER A 218 -12.53 -0.82 -8.46
C SER A 218 -13.29 -0.84 -7.14
N ILE A 219 -13.65 -2.02 -6.68
CA ILE A 219 -14.31 -2.28 -5.41
C ILE A 219 -13.28 -2.86 -4.45
N VAL A 220 -13.25 -2.32 -3.25
CA VAL A 220 -12.51 -2.88 -2.10
C VAL A 220 -13.48 -2.95 -0.94
N TRP A 221 -13.78 -4.16 -0.45
CA TRP A 221 -14.75 -4.36 0.62
C TRP A 221 -14.13 -5.19 1.75
N SER A 222 -14.01 -4.60 2.93
CA SER A 222 -13.60 -5.30 4.15
C SER A 222 -14.83 -5.86 4.85
N ILE A 223 -14.89 -7.18 5.02
CA ILE A 223 -16.03 -7.91 5.56
C ILE A 223 -15.57 -8.88 6.65
N LYS A 224 -16.33 -9.01 7.73
CA LYS A 224 -16.04 -9.98 8.79
C LYS A 224 -15.99 -11.41 8.23
N LYS A 225 -14.97 -12.18 8.61
CA LYS A 225 -14.77 -13.57 8.15
C LYS A 225 -15.97 -14.49 8.42
N ASN A 226 -16.64 -14.31 9.57
CA ASN A 226 -17.80 -15.13 9.95
C ASN A 226 -18.97 -14.98 8.97
N GLN A 227 -19.18 -13.79 8.40
CA GLN A 227 -20.23 -13.56 7.40
C GLN A 227 -19.93 -14.30 6.08
N LEU A 228 -18.66 -14.37 5.69
CA LEU A 228 -18.25 -15.05 4.46
C LEU A 228 -18.14 -16.57 4.62
N LYS A 229 -17.88 -17.08 5.84
CA LYS A 229 -17.77 -18.51 6.13
C LYS A 229 -19.10 -19.28 5.91
N LYS A 230 -20.23 -18.58 6.02
CA LYS A 230 -21.58 -19.15 5.79
C LYS A 230 -21.78 -19.64 4.35
N TYR A 231 -20.95 -19.15 3.41
CA TYR A 231 -21.08 -19.44 1.99
C TYR A 231 -19.81 -20.10 1.45
N LYS A 232 -19.96 -21.17 0.67
CA LYS A 232 -18.85 -21.88 0.01
C LYS A 232 -18.80 -21.55 -1.49
N ASN A 233 -17.60 -21.42 -2.04
CA ASN A 233 -17.29 -21.34 -3.48
C ASN A 233 -18.24 -20.46 -4.33
N LYS A 234 -19.00 -21.06 -5.25
CA LYS A 234 -19.90 -20.34 -6.19
C LYS A 234 -20.98 -19.52 -5.45
N LYS A 235 -21.59 -20.07 -4.38
CA LYS A 235 -22.59 -19.35 -3.55
C LYS A 235 -22.00 -18.10 -2.91
N LYS A 236 -20.75 -18.16 -2.41
CA LYS A 236 -20.03 -17.01 -1.86
C LYS A 236 -19.84 -15.91 -2.90
N THR A 237 -19.44 -16.28 -4.12
CA THR A 237 -19.23 -15.34 -5.21
C THR A 237 -20.53 -14.66 -5.65
N LEU A 238 -21.63 -15.41 -5.77
CA LEU A 238 -22.96 -14.89 -6.11
C LEU A 238 -23.45 -13.91 -5.04
N PHE A 239 -23.42 -14.31 -3.78
CA PHE A 239 -23.77 -13.46 -2.63
C PHE A 239 -23.01 -12.11 -2.66
N MET A 240 -21.71 -12.16 -2.90
CA MET A 240 -20.91 -10.94 -2.98
C MET A 240 -21.26 -10.08 -4.20
N LYS A 241 -21.52 -10.69 -5.36
CA LYS A 241 -21.93 -9.95 -6.55
C LYS A 241 -23.25 -9.21 -6.35
N GLU A 242 -24.23 -9.84 -5.75
CA GLU A 242 -25.53 -9.24 -5.44
C GLU A 242 -25.39 -8.07 -4.46
N ARG A 243 -24.65 -8.27 -3.37
CA ARG A 243 -24.39 -7.21 -2.40
C ARG A 243 -23.67 -6.00 -3.03
N ILE A 244 -22.64 -6.25 -3.84
CA ILE A 244 -21.91 -5.18 -4.56
C ILE A 244 -22.88 -4.41 -5.48
N LYS A 245 -23.72 -5.12 -6.26
CA LYS A 245 -24.73 -4.48 -7.13
C LYS A 245 -25.67 -3.60 -6.34
N ASN A 246 -26.15 -4.08 -5.17
CA ASN A 246 -27.09 -3.33 -4.32
C ASN A 246 -26.54 -2.00 -3.80
N TYR A 247 -25.24 -1.92 -3.50
CA TYR A 247 -24.63 -0.63 -3.11
C TYR A 247 -24.16 0.18 -4.30
N ALA A 248 -23.72 -0.46 -5.37
CA ALA A 248 -23.19 0.22 -6.55
C ALA A 248 -24.26 1.05 -7.28
N LYS A 249 -25.53 0.59 -7.29
CA LYS A 249 -26.67 1.30 -7.92
C LYS A 249 -26.91 2.71 -7.39
N TYR A 250 -26.40 3.04 -6.20
CA TYR A 250 -26.48 4.42 -5.68
C TYR A 250 -25.55 5.40 -6.43
N PHE A 251 -24.55 4.90 -7.18
CA PHE A 251 -23.53 5.73 -7.77
C PHE A 251 -23.26 5.46 -9.25
N ILE A 252 -23.56 4.25 -9.73
CA ILE A 252 -23.25 3.79 -11.12
C ILE A 252 -24.34 2.85 -11.64
N GLU A 253 -24.56 2.88 -12.94
CA GLU A 253 -25.58 2.11 -13.63
C GLU A 253 -25.00 1.08 -14.61
N LYS A 254 -25.83 0.12 -15.07
CA LYS A 254 -25.48 -0.90 -16.07
C LYS A 254 -24.18 -1.67 -15.71
N ILE A 255 -24.15 -2.22 -14.49
CA ILE A 255 -22.96 -2.80 -13.86
C ILE A 255 -22.65 -4.18 -14.46
N LYS A 256 -21.40 -4.38 -14.89
CA LYS A 256 -20.82 -5.65 -15.31
C LYS A 256 -19.54 -5.95 -14.50
N PHE A 257 -19.40 -7.17 -14.00
CA PHE A 257 -18.16 -7.65 -13.38
C PHE A 257 -17.19 -8.08 -14.48
N ILE A 258 -16.04 -7.44 -14.57
CA ILE A 258 -15.05 -7.77 -15.61
C ILE A 258 -13.95 -8.69 -15.12
N ASN A 259 -13.82 -8.86 -13.80
CA ASN A 259 -12.80 -9.68 -13.18
C ASN A 259 -13.39 -10.64 -12.14
N LYS A 260 -12.66 -11.72 -11.86
CA LYS A 260 -12.96 -12.60 -10.71
C LYS A 260 -12.82 -11.81 -9.40
N ILE A 261 -13.66 -12.17 -8.42
CA ILE A 261 -13.53 -11.61 -7.06
C ILE A 261 -12.32 -12.27 -6.40
N GLU A 262 -11.41 -11.44 -5.85
CA GLU A 262 -10.29 -11.88 -5.03
C GLU A 262 -10.62 -11.69 -3.55
N TYR A 263 -10.12 -12.61 -2.72
CA TYR A 263 -10.29 -12.61 -1.27
C TYR A 263 -8.92 -12.61 -0.60
N ARG A 264 -8.72 -11.75 0.40
CA ARG A 264 -7.48 -11.68 1.17
C ARG A 264 -7.77 -11.31 2.62
N ASP A 265 -7.19 -12.05 3.55
CA ASP A 265 -7.31 -11.75 4.97
C ASP A 265 -6.59 -10.45 5.33
N LEU A 266 -7.19 -9.72 6.28
CA LEU A 266 -6.68 -8.45 6.75
C LEU A 266 -6.04 -8.61 8.13
N ASN A 267 -4.82 -8.11 8.24
CA ASN A 267 -4.05 -8.11 9.48
C ASN A 267 -3.42 -6.73 9.69
N LEU A 268 -3.19 -6.38 10.93
CA LEU A 268 -2.27 -5.33 11.33
C LEU A 268 -0.92 -5.97 11.65
N LEU A 269 0.15 -5.39 11.15
CA LEU A 269 1.52 -5.74 11.51
C LEU A 269 2.32 -4.47 11.68
N ILE A 270 3.07 -4.35 12.77
CA ILE A 270 4.01 -3.26 13.02
C ILE A 270 5.27 -3.88 13.61
N ARG A 271 6.39 -3.73 12.94
CA ARG A 271 7.68 -4.23 13.40
C ARG A 271 8.31 -3.28 14.41
N LYS A 272 8.94 -3.85 15.43
CA LYS A 272 9.76 -3.11 16.42
C LYS A 272 11.20 -2.92 15.95
N LYS A 273 11.75 -3.92 15.24
CA LYS A 273 13.10 -3.90 14.68
C LYS A 273 13.00 -3.74 13.15
N TYR A 274 13.63 -2.71 12.61
CA TYR A 274 13.57 -2.36 11.19
C TYR A 274 14.71 -2.99 10.40
N PHE A 275 15.85 -3.18 11.06
CA PHE A 275 17.03 -3.78 10.45
C PHE A 275 17.74 -4.71 11.44
N ASN A 276 18.52 -5.62 10.92
CA ASN A 276 19.43 -6.48 11.65
C ASN A 276 20.75 -6.52 10.89
N GLU A 277 21.84 -6.03 11.50
CA GLU A 277 23.08 -5.79 10.81
C GLU A 277 22.84 -5.00 9.52
N ARG A 278 23.21 -5.55 8.35
CA ARG A 278 23.05 -4.96 7.03
C ARG A 278 21.78 -5.38 6.28
N ILE A 279 20.82 -5.99 6.99
CA ILE A 279 19.54 -6.44 6.45
C ILE A 279 18.44 -5.47 6.89
N LEU A 280 17.82 -4.77 5.96
CA LEU A 280 16.72 -3.84 6.18
C LEU A 280 15.40 -4.49 5.76
N LEU A 281 14.40 -4.50 6.63
CA LEU A 281 13.01 -4.80 6.25
C LEU A 281 12.39 -3.60 5.57
N PHE A 282 11.57 -3.85 4.53
CA PHE A 282 10.92 -2.77 3.81
C PHE A 282 9.52 -3.13 3.29
N GLY A 283 8.61 -2.16 3.28
CA GLY A 283 7.25 -2.33 2.79
C GLY A 283 6.38 -3.24 3.66
N ASP A 284 5.63 -4.17 3.06
CA ASP A 284 4.75 -5.10 3.79
C ASP A 284 5.53 -6.04 4.74
N ALA A 285 6.84 -6.18 4.59
CA ALA A 285 7.69 -6.87 5.55
C ALA A 285 7.85 -6.08 6.85
N LEU A 286 7.72 -4.76 6.78
CA LEU A 286 7.92 -3.82 7.88
C LEU A 286 6.61 -3.45 8.57
N HIS A 287 5.59 -3.07 7.81
CA HIS A 287 4.27 -2.71 8.33
C HIS A 287 3.15 -3.08 7.36
N VAL A 288 2.06 -3.57 7.91
CA VAL A 288 0.81 -3.85 7.20
C VAL A 288 -0.33 -3.19 7.96
N VAL A 289 -1.14 -2.39 7.30
CA VAL A 289 -2.27 -1.67 7.88
C VAL A 289 -3.58 -2.03 7.18
N HIS A 290 -4.70 -1.71 7.83
CA HIS A 290 -6.01 -1.85 7.20
C HIS A 290 -6.08 -1.02 5.90
N PRO A 291 -6.71 -1.52 4.81
CA PRO A 291 -6.80 -0.82 3.53
C PRO A 291 -7.72 0.42 3.55
N LEU A 292 -7.94 1.01 4.71
CA LEU A 292 -8.71 2.23 4.90
C LEU A 292 -8.09 3.36 4.05
N ALA A 293 -8.89 3.94 3.17
CA ALA A 293 -8.49 5.03 2.28
C ALA A 293 -7.21 4.74 1.43
N GLY A 294 -6.83 3.47 1.25
CA GLY A 294 -5.68 3.08 0.42
C GLY A 294 -4.30 3.51 0.96
N GLN A 295 -4.17 3.70 2.27
CA GLN A 295 -2.98 4.33 2.88
C GLN A 295 -1.74 3.43 2.98
N GLY A 296 -1.87 2.10 2.93
CA GLY A 296 -0.72 1.21 3.12
C GLY A 296 0.43 1.47 2.14
N PHE A 297 0.14 1.57 0.85
CA PHE A 297 1.18 1.84 -0.16
C PHE A 297 1.72 3.28 -0.09
N ASN A 298 0.90 4.24 0.34
CA ASN A 298 1.35 5.61 0.57
C ASN A 298 2.38 5.70 1.72
N MET A 299 2.27 4.87 2.75
CA MET A 299 3.30 4.74 3.80
C MET A 299 4.61 4.22 3.21
N ILE A 300 4.56 3.17 2.39
CA ILE A 300 5.74 2.59 1.74
C ILE A 300 6.45 3.63 0.84
N LEU A 301 5.70 4.44 0.11
CA LEU A 301 6.29 5.50 -0.73
C LEU A 301 6.95 6.61 0.09
N ARG A 302 6.38 6.97 1.25
CA ARG A 302 7.01 7.92 2.18
C ARG A 302 8.30 7.38 2.79
N ASP A 303 8.28 6.09 3.18
CA ASP A 303 9.49 5.40 3.66
C ASP A 303 10.56 5.35 2.57
N LEU A 304 10.17 5.07 1.32
CA LEU A 304 11.08 5.03 0.18
C LEU A 304 11.71 6.40 -0.09
N ALA A 305 10.94 7.47 -0.01
CA ALA A 305 11.46 8.82 -0.16
C ALA A 305 12.46 9.19 0.96
N SER A 306 12.22 8.72 2.20
CA SER A 306 13.15 8.88 3.32
C SER A 306 14.42 8.07 3.11
N LEU A 307 14.29 6.79 2.73
CA LEU A 307 15.42 5.91 2.47
C LEU A 307 16.30 6.46 1.32
N GLU A 308 15.67 6.83 0.20
CA GLU A 308 16.36 7.41 -0.96
C GLU A 308 17.16 8.66 -0.57
N LYS A 309 16.57 9.55 0.21
CA LYS A 309 17.24 10.77 0.70
C LYS A 309 18.46 10.45 1.59
N ILE A 310 18.31 9.52 2.53
CA ILE A 310 19.39 9.12 3.45
C ILE A 310 20.53 8.48 2.66
N LEU A 311 20.22 7.49 1.80
CA LEU A 311 21.25 6.80 1.02
C LEU A 311 21.98 7.77 0.08
N LYS A 312 21.26 8.70 -0.56
CA LYS A 312 21.86 9.75 -1.39
C LYS A 312 22.88 10.58 -0.61
N ASN A 313 22.54 11.01 0.61
CA ASN A 313 23.44 11.77 1.45
C ASN A 313 24.68 10.95 1.87
N LYS A 314 24.48 9.67 2.26
CA LYS A 314 25.59 8.78 2.64
C LYS A 314 26.56 8.54 1.48
N ILE A 315 26.04 8.29 0.28
CA ILE A 315 26.83 8.12 -0.93
C ILE A 315 27.63 9.38 -1.24
N HIS A 316 27.00 10.55 -1.14
CA HIS A 316 27.68 11.83 -1.38
C HIS A 316 28.85 12.07 -0.41
N LEU A 317 28.69 11.63 0.85
CA LEU A 317 29.74 11.70 1.87
C LEU A 317 30.75 10.54 1.80
N GLY A 318 30.65 9.64 0.85
CA GLY A 318 31.52 8.46 0.73
C GLY A 318 31.30 7.40 1.81
N LEU A 319 30.14 7.44 2.52
CA LEU A 319 29.83 6.53 3.61
C LEU A 319 29.13 5.25 3.12
N ASP A 320 29.24 4.18 3.90
CA ASP A 320 28.62 2.89 3.60
C ASP A 320 27.11 2.92 3.78
N VAL A 321 26.38 2.57 2.72
CA VAL A 321 24.89 2.56 2.70
C VAL A 321 24.28 1.49 3.60
N GLY A 322 25.03 0.45 3.98
CA GLY A 322 24.59 -0.64 4.85
C GLY A 322 25.11 -0.53 6.29
N SER A 323 25.81 0.56 6.65
CA SER A 323 26.31 0.76 8.01
C SER A 323 25.18 0.83 9.03
N TYR A 324 25.49 0.50 10.28
CA TYR A 324 24.55 0.62 11.39
C TYR A 324 23.95 2.03 11.48
N ASP A 325 24.79 3.06 11.40
CA ASP A 325 24.36 4.46 11.51
C ASP A 325 23.39 4.86 10.39
N THR A 326 23.65 4.40 9.17
CA THR A 326 22.74 4.64 8.02
C THR A 326 21.36 4.03 8.27
N LEU A 327 21.31 2.77 8.73
CA LEU A 327 20.07 2.06 8.97
C LEU A 327 19.35 2.52 10.24
N ALA A 328 20.10 2.92 11.27
CA ALA A 328 19.57 3.54 12.47
C ALA A 328 18.94 4.90 12.17
N GLU A 329 19.59 5.73 11.33
CA GLU A 329 19.02 7.00 10.88
C GLU A 329 17.66 6.79 10.18
N PHE A 330 17.56 5.83 9.25
CA PHE A 330 16.29 5.48 8.60
C PHE A 330 15.25 5.04 9.63
N SER A 331 15.61 4.12 10.53
CA SER A 331 14.70 3.63 11.57
C SER A 331 14.20 4.77 12.46
N ASN A 332 15.08 5.65 12.93
CA ASN A 332 14.73 6.76 13.81
C ASN A 332 13.82 7.78 13.13
N GLN A 333 14.05 8.07 11.84
CA GLN A 333 13.21 9.01 11.08
C GLN A 333 11.82 8.48 10.75
N THR A 334 11.64 7.15 10.64
CA THR A 334 10.41 6.56 10.10
C THR A 334 9.58 5.81 11.14
N LYS A 335 10.20 5.16 12.12
CA LYS A 335 9.54 4.21 13.03
C LYS A 335 8.41 4.85 13.84
N SER A 336 8.65 5.97 14.50
CA SER A 336 7.62 6.65 15.32
C SER A 336 6.47 7.15 14.45
N LYS A 337 6.77 7.70 13.27
CA LYS A 337 5.76 8.16 12.30
C LYS A 337 4.89 7.02 11.80
N ASN A 338 5.50 5.89 11.45
CA ASN A 338 4.80 4.70 10.99
C ASN A 338 3.92 4.08 12.08
N LEU A 339 4.41 4.04 13.32
CA LEU A 339 3.64 3.55 14.47
C LEU A 339 2.38 4.42 14.68
N ILE A 340 2.55 5.73 14.84
CA ILE A 340 1.44 6.64 15.10
C ILE A 340 0.45 6.63 13.93
N TYR A 341 0.95 6.59 12.70
CA TYR A 341 0.09 6.54 11.51
C TYR A 341 -0.70 5.23 11.43
N SER A 342 -0.06 4.10 11.72
CA SER A 342 -0.73 2.78 11.73
C SER A 342 -1.80 2.69 12.81
N LEU A 343 -1.49 3.19 14.02
CA LEU A 343 -2.45 3.27 15.12
C LEU A 343 -3.59 4.26 14.81
N GLY A 344 -3.31 5.35 14.13
CA GLY A 344 -4.32 6.31 13.68
C GLY A 344 -5.30 5.69 12.68
N ILE A 345 -4.83 4.90 11.72
CA ILE A 345 -5.68 4.15 10.78
C ILE A 345 -6.55 3.14 11.55
N ASP A 346 -5.95 2.44 12.49
CA ASP A 346 -6.64 1.44 13.31
C ASP A 346 -7.71 2.09 14.21
N PHE A 347 -7.39 3.21 14.82
CA PHE A 347 -8.33 4.01 15.60
C PHE A 347 -9.51 4.51 14.76
N LEU A 348 -9.25 5.07 13.57
CA LEU A 348 -10.31 5.50 12.66
C LEU A 348 -11.21 4.33 12.26
N ARG A 349 -10.63 3.16 11.93
CA ARG A 349 -11.42 1.96 11.66
C ARG A 349 -12.33 1.61 12.84
N ASN A 350 -11.80 1.60 14.06
CA ASN A 350 -12.53 1.23 15.27
C ASN A 350 -13.68 2.21 15.59
N ILE A 351 -13.50 3.53 15.37
CA ILE A 351 -14.57 4.51 15.51
C ILE A 351 -15.78 4.16 14.64
N PHE A 352 -15.56 3.62 13.45
CA PHE A 352 -16.64 3.22 12.55
C PHE A 352 -17.20 1.82 12.82
N ASP A 353 -16.55 1.04 13.71
CA ASP A 353 -16.99 -0.30 14.11
C ASP A 353 -17.95 -0.30 15.33
N PHE A 354 -18.28 0.88 15.87
CA PHE A 354 -19.20 0.98 17.02
C PHE A 354 -20.63 0.57 16.64
N GLU A 355 -21.12 -0.49 17.27
CA GLU A 355 -22.48 -1.03 17.04
C GLU A 355 -23.57 -0.33 17.85
N LYS A 356 -23.24 0.26 19.02
CA LYS A 356 -24.20 0.88 19.93
C LYS A 356 -24.79 2.16 19.34
N LYS A 357 -26.11 2.25 19.26
CA LYS A 357 -26.86 3.40 18.69
C LYS A 357 -26.40 4.78 19.19
N PRO A 358 -26.22 5.04 20.50
CA PRO A 358 -25.81 6.37 20.97
C PRO A 358 -24.41 6.76 20.45
N LEU A 359 -23.47 5.82 20.36
CA LEU A 359 -22.13 6.07 19.84
C LEU A 359 -22.14 6.36 18.34
N LYS A 360 -23.01 5.68 17.57
CA LYS A 360 -23.22 5.98 16.13
C LYS A 360 -23.74 7.40 15.91
N LYS A 361 -24.73 7.85 16.70
CA LYS A 361 -25.27 9.22 16.62
C LYS A 361 -24.21 10.26 16.97
N PHE A 362 -23.47 10.05 18.04
CA PHE A 362 -22.39 10.93 18.48
C PHE A 362 -21.29 11.06 17.43
N ARG A 363 -20.79 9.92 16.91
CA ARG A 363 -19.81 9.89 15.80
C ARG A 363 -20.31 10.68 14.58
N ASN A 364 -21.55 10.43 14.15
CA ASN A 364 -22.12 11.09 12.96
C ASN A 364 -22.23 12.60 13.17
N LYS A 365 -22.58 13.04 14.39
CA LYS A 365 -22.66 14.46 14.76
C LYS A 365 -21.26 15.12 14.73
N ILE A 366 -20.22 14.43 15.26
CA ILE A 366 -18.85 14.92 15.21
C ILE A 366 -18.35 15.02 13.77
N MET A 367 -18.56 13.97 12.95
CA MET A 367 -18.16 13.98 11.55
C MET A 367 -18.87 15.06 10.73
N SER A 368 -20.14 15.31 11.00
CA SER A 368 -20.89 16.41 10.39
C SER A 368 -20.34 17.80 10.79
N LYS A 369 -19.92 17.99 12.05
CA LYS A 369 -19.22 19.21 12.48
C LYS A 369 -17.86 19.37 11.78
N PHE A 370 -17.08 18.29 11.70
CA PHE A 370 -15.79 18.29 10.98
C PHE A 370 -15.98 18.60 9.50
N ASN A 371 -17.07 18.12 8.90
CA ASN A 371 -17.36 18.43 7.49
C ASN A 371 -17.62 19.92 7.22
N LYS A 372 -18.04 20.68 8.21
CA LYS A 372 -18.25 22.14 8.10
C LYS A 372 -16.97 22.94 8.37
N ASN A 373 -15.97 22.36 9.01
CA ASN A 373 -14.75 23.07 9.42
C ASN A 373 -13.61 22.82 8.40
N THR A 374 -13.21 23.88 7.70
CA THR A 374 -12.17 23.85 6.67
C THR A 374 -10.79 23.50 7.27
N PHE A 375 -10.47 24.02 8.44
CA PHE A 375 -9.20 23.75 9.14
C PHE A 375 -9.04 22.25 9.46
N VAL A 376 -10.10 21.62 10.00
CA VAL A 376 -10.10 20.18 10.27
C VAL A 376 -9.94 19.37 8.98
N LYS A 377 -10.62 19.76 7.90
CA LYS A 377 -10.46 19.12 6.58
C LYS A 377 -9.01 19.23 6.06
N ASP A 378 -8.39 20.36 6.25
CA ASP A 378 -6.99 20.56 5.84
C ASP A 378 -6.01 19.73 6.66
N ILE A 379 -6.24 19.55 7.96
CA ILE A 379 -5.47 18.61 8.78
C ILE A 379 -5.62 17.18 8.25
N PHE A 380 -6.86 16.70 8.04
CA PHE A 380 -7.09 15.37 7.50
C PHE A 380 -6.44 15.17 6.14
N TYR A 381 -6.55 16.16 5.25
CA TYR A 381 -5.90 16.12 3.94
C TYR A 381 -4.38 16.03 4.09
N ASN A 382 -3.76 16.90 4.89
CA ASN A 382 -2.30 16.95 5.03
C ASN A 382 -1.76 15.65 5.65
N VAL A 383 -2.42 15.09 6.65
CA VAL A 383 -2.03 13.81 7.26
C VAL A 383 -2.18 12.66 6.25
N ALA A 384 -3.26 12.62 5.47
CA ALA A 384 -3.47 11.60 4.46
C ALA A 384 -2.49 11.71 3.28
N ASP A 385 -2.14 12.94 2.88
CA ASP A 385 -1.26 13.23 1.75
C ASP A 385 0.23 13.11 2.11
N LYS A 386 0.66 13.81 3.15
CA LYS A 386 2.08 13.95 3.52
C LYS A 386 2.52 13.05 4.67
N GLY A 387 1.56 12.42 5.36
CA GLY A 387 1.82 11.75 6.64
C GLY A 387 2.00 12.74 7.79
N LEU A 388 2.49 12.23 8.92
CA LEU A 388 2.78 13.04 10.08
C LEU A 388 4.11 13.77 9.89
N LYS A 389 4.10 15.07 10.08
CA LYS A 389 5.29 15.90 10.16
C LYS A 389 5.52 16.25 11.63
N PHE A 390 6.58 15.73 12.20
CA PHE A 390 7.15 16.17 13.48
C PHE A 390 8.50 16.81 13.20
#